data_3e5e9dbcd4494ccba3e2d523a3678535
#
_entry.id   3e5e9dbcd4494ccba3e2d523a3678535
#
_cell.length_a   1.000
_cell.length_b   1.000
_cell.length_c   1.000
_cell.angle_alpha   90.00
_cell.angle_beta   90.00
_cell.angle_gamma   90.00
#
_symmetry.space_group_name_H-M   'P 1'
#
loop_
_entity.id
_entity.type
_entity.pdbx_description
1 polymer ?
#
loop_
_entity_poly.entity_id
_entity_poly.type
_entity_poly.pdbx_seq_one_letter_code
_entity_poly.pdbx_strand_id
1 'polypeptide(L)'
;MSLQAARANDPLWDGGWYRYARRLDSPNFGPRPVGAQVDLVVVHSISLPPGQYGGDRVQQLFTNTLDWDAHPYIKGIEGTQVSSHFYVRRHGELWQFVSCDDRAWHAGASRYRGRENCNDDSVGIELEGLEGSEFEPAQYETLISLCAALAQRYPVQYIAGHEHIAPGRKSDPGPGFLWAAVRQGLGWPNRCFPEPTT
;
A
#
# COMPACT_ATOMS: atom_id res chain seq x y z
N MET A 1 1.29 26.72 18.69
CA MET A 1 1.23 26.51 17.21
C MET A 1 0.13 25.49 16.96
N SER A 2 -0.84 25.78 16.07
CA SER A 2 -1.90 24.80 15.77
C SER A 2 -1.31 23.62 14.98
N LEU A 3 -1.87 22.41 15.15
CA LEU A 3 -1.52 21.22 14.37
C LEU A 3 -1.58 21.47 12.84
N GLN A 4 -2.43 22.37 12.38
CA GLN A 4 -2.52 22.80 10.98
C GLN A 4 -1.29 23.61 10.51
N ALA A 5 -0.72 24.47 11.36
CA ALA A 5 0.49 25.23 11.01
C ALA A 5 1.74 24.37 10.98
N ALA A 6 1.82 23.31 11.82
CA ALA A 6 2.91 22.35 11.79
C ALA A 6 2.88 21.47 10.53
N ARG A 7 1.69 21.21 9.95
CA ARG A 7 1.53 20.46 8.70
C ARG A 7 1.91 21.24 7.44
N ALA A 8 1.89 22.57 7.48
CA ALA A 8 2.18 23.41 6.32
C ALA A 8 3.68 23.46 5.95
N ASN A 9 4.59 23.09 6.86
CA ASN A 9 6.05 23.09 6.65
C ASN A 9 6.66 21.71 6.93
N ASP A 10 5.94 20.63 6.69
CA ASP A 10 6.47 19.28 6.82
C ASP A 10 7.50 19.02 5.71
N PRO A 11 8.77 18.75 6.02
CA PRO A 11 9.80 18.55 5.02
C PRO A 11 9.60 17.28 4.18
N LEU A 12 8.84 16.31 4.70
CA LEU A 12 8.59 15.02 4.05
C LEU A 12 7.30 15.02 3.22
N TRP A 13 6.35 15.92 3.53
CA TRP A 13 5.01 15.86 2.96
C TRP A 13 4.55 17.19 2.36
N ASP A 14 3.74 17.08 1.31
CA ASP A 14 2.97 18.16 0.72
C ASP A 14 1.50 17.75 0.71
N GLY A 15 0.72 18.23 1.70
CA GLY A 15 -0.57 17.61 1.98
C GLY A 15 -0.38 16.12 2.30
N GLY A 16 -1.17 15.25 1.69
CA GLY A 16 -1.03 13.80 1.80
C GLY A 16 -0.02 13.17 0.81
N TRP A 17 0.80 13.98 0.13
CA TRP A 17 1.77 13.52 -0.86
C TRP A 17 3.18 13.46 -0.26
N TYR A 18 3.83 12.30 -0.39
CA TYR A 18 5.19 12.07 0.10
C TYR A 18 6.22 12.58 -0.91
N ARG A 19 7.07 13.52 -0.51
CA ARG A 19 7.99 14.23 -1.41
C ARG A 19 9.06 13.35 -2.05
N TYR A 20 9.34 12.19 -1.48
CA TYR A 20 10.33 11.24 -2.02
C TYR A 20 9.70 10.17 -2.92
N ALA A 21 8.40 10.21 -3.16
CA ALA A 21 7.73 9.36 -4.13
C ALA A 21 7.57 10.08 -5.48
N ARG A 22 7.67 9.33 -6.57
CA ARG A 22 7.27 9.80 -7.90
C ARG A 22 5.74 9.82 -7.92
N ARG A 23 5.18 10.97 -8.21
CA ARG A 23 3.72 11.16 -8.25
C ARG A 23 3.14 10.81 -9.63
N LEU A 24 2.06 10.03 -9.62
CA LEU A 24 1.23 9.74 -10.79
C LEU A 24 -0.22 9.57 -10.33
N ASP A 25 -1.07 10.55 -10.55
CA ASP A 25 -2.40 10.61 -9.95
C ASP A 25 -3.34 9.54 -10.54
N SER A 26 -3.92 8.72 -9.67
CA SER A 26 -4.98 7.77 -10.01
C SER A 26 -6.34 8.44 -9.94
N PRO A 27 -7.29 8.14 -10.85
CA PRO A 27 -8.69 8.56 -10.70
C PRO A 27 -9.50 7.66 -9.74
N ASN A 28 -8.92 6.52 -9.29
CA ASN A 28 -9.60 5.50 -8.50
C ASN A 28 -9.45 5.77 -7.00
N PHE A 29 -10.08 6.83 -6.52
CA PHE A 29 -10.08 7.18 -5.09
C PHE A 29 -11.38 7.89 -4.70
N GLY A 30 -11.56 8.12 -3.42
CA GLY A 30 -12.67 8.91 -2.87
C GLY A 30 -12.30 9.55 -1.54
N PRO A 31 -13.18 10.36 -0.98
CA PRO A 31 -12.94 10.91 0.35
C PRO A 31 -13.00 9.81 1.41
N ARG A 32 -12.22 9.97 2.47
CA ARG A 32 -12.36 9.14 3.66
C ARG A 32 -13.67 9.50 4.40
N PRO A 33 -14.32 8.53 5.07
CA PRO A 33 -15.46 8.82 5.94
C PRO A 33 -15.11 9.87 7.00
N VAL A 34 -16.09 10.67 7.39
CA VAL A 34 -15.92 11.70 8.43
C VAL A 34 -15.47 11.03 9.74
N GLY A 35 -14.37 11.51 10.30
CA GLY A 35 -13.79 10.97 11.53
C GLY A 35 -12.87 9.76 11.35
N ALA A 36 -12.72 9.22 10.13
CA ALA A 36 -11.75 8.18 9.87
C ALA A 36 -10.32 8.67 10.14
N GLN A 37 -9.53 7.83 10.76
CA GLN A 37 -8.12 8.09 11.03
C GLN A 37 -7.27 7.04 10.32
N VAL A 38 -6.19 7.46 9.68
CA VAL A 38 -5.21 6.55 9.07
C VAL A 38 -4.38 5.94 10.19
N ASP A 39 -4.77 4.76 10.65
CA ASP A 39 -4.08 4.03 11.72
C ASP A 39 -3.53 2.67 11.30
N LEU A 40 -3.79 2.25 10.05
CA LEU A 40 -3.36 0.98 9.48
C LEU A 40 -2.54 1.19 8.20
N VAL A 41 -1.46 0.45 8.05
CA VAL A 41 -0.77 0.22 6.78
C VAL A 41 -1.12 -1.18 6.27
N VAL A 42 -1.54 -1.30 5.02
CA VAL A 42 -1.79 -2.60 4.37
C VAL A 42 -0.74 -2.84 3.29
N VAL A 43 0.00 -3.92 3.45
CA VAL A 43 1.01 -4.37 2.49
C VAL A 43 0.40 -5.36 1.52
N HIS A 44 0.63 -5.13 0.24
CA HIS A 44 0.20 -5.96 -0.87
C HIS A 44 1.38 -6.43 -1.70
N SER A 45 1.12 -7.33 -2.66
CA SER A 45 2.04 -7.59 -3.76
C SER A 45 1.29 -7.59 -5.09
N ILE A 46 1.92 -7.02 -6.11
CA ILE A 46 1.35 -6.93 -7.45
C ILE A 46 2.40 -7.14 -8.51
N SER A 47 2.05 -7.88 -9.57
CA SER A 47 2.77 -7.94 -10.83
C SER A 47 1.78 -8.18 -11.97
N LEU A 48 2.00 -7.58 -13.13
CA LEU A 48 1.08 -7.66 -14.27
C LEU A 48 1.83 -7.95 -15.58
N PRO A 49 1.60 -9.15 -16.18
CA PRO A 49 0.91 -10.33 -15.61
C PRO A 49 1.61 -10.88 -14.38
N PRO A 50 1.00 -11.80 -13.60
CA PRO A 50 1.61 -12.39 -12.42
C PRO A 50 3.01 -12.94 -12.69
N GLY A 51 3.99 -12.54 -11.85
CA GLY A 51 5.38 -12.93 -11.97
C GLY A 51 6.18 -12.19 -13.06
N GLN A 52 5.57 -11.26 -13.80
CA GLN A 52 6.28 -10.38 -14.74
C GLN A 52 6.53 -9.03 -14.09
N TYR A 53 7.78 -8.64 -13.98
CA TYR A 53 8.23 -7.42 -13.32
C TYR A 53 8.72 -6.38 -14.31
N GLY A 54 8.79 -5.13 -13.87
CA GLY A 54 9.17 -4.01 -14.72
C GLY A 54 8.03 -3.51 -15.61
N GLY A 55 8.35 -2.61 -16.53
CA GLY A 55 7.36 -1.92 -17.35
C GLY A 55 6.41 -1.03 -16.52
N ASP A 56 5.31 -0.59 -17.12
CA ASP A 56 4.40 0.39 -16.51
C ASP A 56 2.97 -0.13 -16.34
N ARG A 57 2.75 -1.45 -16.43
CA ARG A 57 1.41 -2.04 -16.42
C ARG A 57 0.67 -1.84 -15.10
N VAL A 58 1.37 -1.83 -13.96
CA VAL A 58 0.77 -1.53 -12.66
C VAL A 58 0.33 -0.07 -12.61
N GLN A 59 1.17 0.84 -13.07
CA GLN A 59 0.84 2.27 -13.19
C GLN A 59 -0.36 2.48 -14.12
N GLN A 60 -0.37 1.81 -15.26
CA GLN A 60 -1.48 1.85 -16.23
C GLN A 60 -2.78 1.30 -15.64
N LEU A 61 -2.73 0.23 -14.85
CA LEU A 61 -3.90 -0.29 -14.14
C LEU A 61 -4.47 0.76 -13.18
N PHE A 62 -3.62 1.37 -12.35
CA PHE A 62 -4.06 2.34 -11.36
C PHE A 62 -4.53 3.67 -11.97
N THR A 63 -4.16 3.96 -13.22
CA THR A 63 -4.59 5.15 -13.96
C THR A 63 -5.66 4.87 -15.02
N ASN A 64 -6.20 3.65 -15.08
CA ASN A 64 -7.20 3.20 -16.05
C ASN A 64 -6.75 3.36 -17.53
N THR A 65 -5.45 3.21 -17.77
CA THR A 65 -4.84 3.32 -19.12
C THR A 65 -4.24 1.99 -19.60
N LEU A 66 -4.51 0.90 -18.89
CA LEU A 66 -3.99 -0.43 -19.21
C LEU A 66 -4.62 -0.94 -20.53
N ASP A 67 -3.77 -1.39 -21.42
CA ASP A 67 -4.22 -2.08 -22.64
C ASP A 67 -4.69 -3.50 -22.30
N TRP A 68 -6.00 -3.68 -22.30
CA TRP A 68 -6.66 -4.93 -21.93
C TRP A 68 -6.37 -6.08 -22.90
N ASP A 69 -6.01 -5.78 -24.15
CA ASP A 69 -5.71 -6.78 -25.17
C ASP A 69 -4.22 -7.18 -25.18
N ALA A 70 -3.37 -6.54 -24.39
CA ALA A 70 -1.93 -6.79 -24.35
C ALA A 70 -1.54 -8.18 -23.84
N HIS A 71 -2.42 -8.88 -23.10
CA HIS A 71 -2.14 -10.22 -22.57
C HIS A 71 -3.44 -10.91 -22.09
N PRO A 72 -3.61 -12.25 -22.28
CA PRO A 72 -4.83 -12.97 -21.85
C PRO A 72 -5.19 -12.77 -20.37
N TYR A 73 -4.20 -12.75 -19.46
CA TYR A 73 -4.44 -12.45 -18.04
C TYR A 73 -5.01 -11.05 -17.85
N ILE A 74 -4.46 -10.05 -18.55
CA ILE A 74 -4.92 -8.67 -18.48
C ILE A 74 -6.34 -8.55 -19.02
N LYS A 75 -6.65 -9.24 -20.10
CA LYS A 75 -8.02 -9.34 -20.64
C LYS A 75 -9.00 -9.92 -19.61
N GLY A 76 -8.55 -10.90 -18.82
CA GLY A 76 -9.37 -11.52 -17.76
C GLY A 76 -9.74 -10.59 -16.60
N ILE A 77 -9.05 -9.45 -16.46
CA ILE A 77 -9.33 -8.43 -15.44
C ILE A 77 -9.86 -7.12 -16.03
N GLU A 78 -10.32 -7.15 -17.30
CA GLU A 78 -10.84 -5.98 -18.00
C GLU A 78 -11.93 -5.27 -17.19
N GLY A 79 -11.85 -3.94 -17.15
CA GLY A 79 -12.79 -3.09 -16.42
C GLY A 79 -12.52 -2.98 -14.92
N THR A 80 -11.49 -3.65 -14.39
CA THR A 80 -11.09 -3.49 -12.98
C THR A 80 -10.63 -2.06 -12.74
N GLN A 81 -11.23 -1.41 -11.73
CA GLN A 81 -10.84 -0.08 -11.23
C GLN A 81 -10.37 -0.20 -9.81
N VAL A 82 -9.06 -0.12 -9.63
CA VAL A 82 -8.37 -0.21 -8.34
C VAL A 82 -7.24 0.81 -8.29
N SER A 83 -6.75 1.06 -7.10
CA SER A 83 -5.56 1.88 -6.86
C SER A 83 -4.88 1.44 -5.58
N SER A 84 -3.68 1.93 -5.35
CA SER A 84 -3.04 1.93 -4.04
C SER A 84 -2.50 3.33 -3.76
N HIS A 85 -2.18 3.64 -2.50
CA HIS A 85 -1.51 4.90 -2.21
C HIS A 85 -0.10 4.87 -2.77
N PHE A 86 0.63 3.77 -2.54
CA PHE A 86 2.01 3.62 -2.95
C PHE A 86 2.27 2.32 -3.71
N TYR A 87 3.32 2.36 -4.53
CA TYR A 87 3.88 1.19 -5.22
C TYR A 87 5.40 1.25 -5.14
N VAL A 88 6.02 0.18 -4.66
CA VAL A 88 7.46 0.02 -4.51
C VAL A 88 7.94 -1.01 -5.52
N ARG A 89 8.75 -0.58 -6.48
CA ARG A 89 9.35 -1.47 -7.48
C ARG A 89 10.47 -2.31 -6.88
N ARG A 90 10.85 -3.39 -7.55
CA ARG A 90 11.86 -4.34 -7.04
C ARG A 90 13.18 -3.67 -6.63
N HIS A 91 13.61 -2.63 -7.32
CA HIS A 91 14.83 -1.87 -7.01
C HIS A 91 14.61 -0.71 -6.00
N GLY A 92 13.47 -0.67 -5.33
CA GLY A 92 13.15 0.32 -4.28
C GLY A 92 12.57 1.64 -4.78
N GLU A 93 12.38 1.83 -6.10
CA GLU A 93 11.74 3.04 -6.61
C GLU A 93 10.31 3.14 -6.08
N LEU A 94 9.96 4.30 -5.53
CA LEU A 94 8.68 4.56 -4.89
C LEU A 94 7.79 5.46 -5.75
N TRP A 95 6.58 5.01 -6.00
CA TRP A 95 5.52 5.76 -6.66
C TRP A 95 4.37 6.03 -5.70
N GLN A 96 3.67 7.18 -5.88
CA GLN A 96 2.44 7.49 -5.16
C GLN A 96 1.33 7.87 -6.14
N PHE A 97 0.15 7.26 -5.96
CA PHE A 97 -1.00 7.41 -6.87
C PHE A 97 -2.17 8.14 -6.24
N VAL A 98 -2.32 8.05 -4.93
CA VAL A 98 -3.41 8.67 -4.17
C VAL A 98 -2.83 9.40 -2.98
N SER A 99 -3.35 10.58 -2.67
CA SER A 99 -3.03 11.29 -1.43
C SER A 99 -3.38 10.43 -0.23
N CYS A 100 -2.50 10.34 0.79
CA CYS A 100 -2.82 9.61 2.01
C CYS A 100 -3.99 10.23 2.80
N ASP A 101 -4.35 11.47 2.52
CA ASP A 101 -5.53 12.13 3.10
C ASP A 101 -6.82 11.62 2.44
N ASP A 102 -6.75 11.01 1.26
CA ASP A 102 -7.85 10.39 0.53
C ASP A 102 -7.86 8.86 0.71
N ARG A 103 -8.90 8.21 0.20
CA ARG A 103 -9.18 6.79 0.29
C ARG A 103 -8.88 6.10 -1.04
N ALA A 104 -7.77 5.40 -1.16
CA ALA A 104 -7.48 4.54 -2.31
C ALA A 104 -8.33 3.26 -2.27
N TRP A 105 -8.44 2.56 -3.41
CA TRP A 105 -9.25 1.35 -3.57
C TRP A 105 -8.36 0.12 -3.69
N HIS A 106 -7.80 -0.36 -2.55
CA HIS A 106 -6.84 -1.47 -2.52
C HIS A 106 -7.29 -2.70 -1.71
N ALA A 107 -8.15 -2.51 -0.70
CA ALA A 107 -8.47 -3.57 0.26
C ALA A 107 -9.71 -4.41 -0.12
N GLY A 108 -10.64 -3.84 -0.92
CA GLY A 108 -11.91 -4.49 -1.24
C GLY A 108 -12.71 -4.82 0.03
N ALA A 109 -13.49 -5.90 -0.02
CA ALA A 109 -14.17 -6.44 1.15
C ALA A 109 -13.13 -6.95 2.15
N SER A 110 -13.02 -6.27 3.28
CA SER A 110 -11.93 -6.48 4.24
C SER A 110 -12.37 -6.15 5.66
N ARG A 111 -11.68 -6.74 6.64
CA ARG A 111 -11.93 -6.52 8.05
C ARG A 111 -10.64 -6.63 8.84
N TYR A 112 -10.40 -5.69 9.74
CA TYR A 112 -9.26 -5.76 10.66
C TYR A 112 -9.62 -5.21 12.04
N ARG A 113 -9.30 -5.97 13.10
CA ARG A 113 -9.55 -5.60 14.50
C ARG A 113 -10.99 -5.11 14.76
N GLY A 114 -11.98 -5.79 14.17
CA GLY A 114 -13.39 -5.50 14.35
C GLY A 114 -13.95 -4.38 13.48
N ARG A 115 -13.13 -3.71 12.67
CA ARG A 115 -13.56 -2.69 11.68
C ARG A 115 -13.62 -3.32 10.29
N GLU A 116 -14.61 -2.95 9.51
CA GLU A 116 -14.80 -3.35 8.12
C GLU A 116 -14.31 -2.25 7.18
N ASN A 117 -14.18 -2.57 5.87
CA ASN A 117 -13.77 -1.64 4.83
C ASN A 117 -12.43 -0.95 5.12
N CYS A 118 -11.36 -1.73 5.26
CA CYS A 118 -10.03 -1.21 5.59
C CYS A 118 -9.49 -0.11 4.65
N ASN A 119 -10.09 0.10 3.47
CA ASN A 119 -9.79 1.29 2.67
C ASN A 119 -10.03 2.60 3.43
N ASP A 120 -10.98 2.61 4.38
CA ASP A 120 -11.44 3.84 5.03
C ASP A 120 -10.38 4.41 5.99
N ASP A 121 -9.60 3.55 6.62
CA ASP A 121 -8.67 3.89 7.70
C ASP A 121 -7.23 3.42 7.46
N SER A 122 -6.90 3.02 6.23
CA SER A 122 -5.56 2.54 5.90
C SER A 122 -4.86 3.30 4.78
N VAL A 123 -3.55 3.09 4.71
CA VAL A 123 -2.71 3.37 3.55
C VAL A 123 -2.28 2.04 2.93
N GLY A 124 -2.62 1.81 1.67
CA GLY A 124 -2.16 0.65 0.90
C GLY A 124 -0.80 0.88 0.28
N ILE A 125 0.08 -0.11 0.39
CA ILE A 125 1.41 -0.13 -0.21
C ILE A 125 1.57 -1.42 -0.99
N GLU A 126 1.68 -1.31 -2.30
CA GLU A 126 1.96 -2.43 -3.20
C GLU A 126 3.46 -2.63 -3.36
N LEU A 127 3.93 -3.85 -3.22
CA LEU A 127 5.29 -4.23 -3.59
C LEU A 127 5.28 -4.93 -4.95
N GLU A 128 6.16 -4.53 -5.87
CA GLU A 128 6.32 -5.26 -7.12
C GLU A 128 6.80 -6.68 -6.84
N GLY A 129 5.91 -7.65 -6.99
CA GLY A 129 6.17 -9.02 -6.59
C GLY A 129 5.03 -9.96 -6.94
N LEU A 130 5.22 -11.20 -6.57
CA LEU A 130 4.21 -12.26 -6.66
C LEU A 130 4.06 -12.86 -5.26
N GLU A 131 2.83 -13.08 -4.83
CA GLU A 131 2.53 -13.74 -3.56
C GLU A 131 3.27 -15.08 -3.45
N GLY A 132 3.87 -15.33 -2.29
CA GLY A 132 4.67 -16.52 -2.04
C GLY A 132 6.11 -16.48 -2.57
N SER A 133 6.48 -15.44 -3.32
CA SER A 133 7.87 -15.19 -3.75
C SER A 133 8.59 -14.25 -2.79
N GLU A 134 9.91 -14.24 -2.86
CA GLU A 134 10.75 -13.32 -2.09
C GLU A 134 10.72 -11.91 -2.68
N PHE A 135 10.84 -10.92 -1.81
CA PHE A 135 10.99 -9.51 -2.15
C PHE A 135 12.43 -9.06 -1.98
N GLU A 136 12.82 -8.03 -2.72
CA GLU A 136 14.19 -7.53 -2.72
C GLU A 136 14.51 -6.70 -1.47
N PRO A 137 15.75 -6.72 -0.99
CA PRO A 137 16.18 -5.88 0.14
C PRO A 137 15.82 -4.39 -0.02
N ALA A 138 15.99 -3.83 -1.22
CA ALA A 138 15.65 -2.44 -1.52
C ALA A 138 14.15 -2.12 -1.32
N GLN A 139 13.27 -3.10 -1.51
CA GLN A 139 11.83 -2.93 -1.24
C GLN A 139 11.57 -2.82 0.26
N TYR A 140 12.23 -3.62 1.08
CA TYR A 140 12.11 -3.52 2.55
C TYR A 140 12.66 -2.21 3.08
N GLU A 141 13.80 -1.73 2.58
CA GLU A 141 14.37 -0.44 2.97
C GLU A 141 13.40 0.71 2.67
N THR A 142 12.81 0.71 1.48
CA THR A 142 11.81 1.71 1.07
C THR A 142 10.54 1.60 1.90
N LEU A 143 10.01 0.38 2.10
CA LEU A 143 8.80 0.13 2.90
C LEU A 143 8.99 0.60 4.34
N ILE A 144 10.10 0.26 4.98
CA ILE A 144 10.42 0.66 6.36
C ILE A 144 10.51 2.17 6.48
N SER A 145 11.23 2.82 5.57
CA SER A 145 11.38 4.27 5.55
C SER A 145 10.03 4.98 5.36
N LEU A 146 9.18 4.48 4.46
CA LEU A 146 7.86 5.02 4.21
C LEU A 146 6.93 4.81 5.42
N CYS A 147 6.92 3.63 6.03
CA CYS A 147 6.12 3.36 7.23
C CYS A 147 6.52 4.26 8.40
N ALA A 148 7.82 4.52 8.59
CA ALA A 148 8.31 5.46 9.59
C ALA A 148 7.82 6.90 9.32
N ALA A 149 7.85 7.35 8.06
CA ALA A 149 7.34 8.66 7.66
C ALA A 149 5.82 8.78 7.84
N LEU A 150 5.07 7.71 7.51
CA LEU A 150 3.62 7.66 7.73
C LEU A 150 3.28 7.77 9.22
N ALA A 151 3.99 7.07 10.09
CA ALA A 151 3.76 7.11 11.54
C ALA A 151 4.12 8.46 12.19
N GLN A 152 4.97 9.27 11.56
CA GLN A 152 5.24 10.64 12.01
C GLN A 152 4.09 11.59 11.67
N ARG A 153 3.36 11.32 10.58
CA ARG A 153 2.29 12.20 10.08
C ARG A 153 0.89 11.76 10.51
N TYR A 154 0.64 10.47 10.52
CA TYR A 154 -0.66 9.87 10.81
C TYR A 154 -0.58 9.03 12.09
N PRO A 155 -1.69 8.82 12.82
CA PRO A 155 -1.70 7.98 14.03
C PRO A 155 -1.61 6.49 13.71
N VAL A 156 -0.66 6.10 12.86
CA VAL A 156 -0.46 4.69 12.46
C VAL A 156 -0.12 3.84 13.68
N GLN A 157 -0.92 2.81 13.90
CA GLN A 157 -0.78 1.88 15.01
C GLN A 157 -0.50 0.45 14.54
N TYR A 158 -0.89 0.14 13.30
CA TYR A 158 -0.86 -1.24 12.80
C TYR A 158 -0.28 -1.31 11.39
N ILE A 159 0.35 -2.44 11.10
CA ILE A 159 0.71 -2.86 9.76
C ILE A 159 0.26 -4.31 9.56
N ALA A 160 -0.35 -4.62 8.43
CA ALA A 160 -0.86 -5.95 8.11
C ALA A 160 -0.72 -6.23 6.61
N GLY A 161 -0.73 -7.49 6.21
CA GLY A 161 -0.85 -7.90 4.81
C GLY A 161 -2.32 -7.95 4.38
N HIS A 162 -2.57 -7.95 3.09
CA HIS A 162 -3.92 -8.13 2.55
C HIS A 162 -4.53 -9.47 3.00
N GLU A 163 -3.73 -10.52 3.08
CA GLU A 163 -4.12 -11.82 3.63
C GLU A 163 -4.68 -11.75 5.06
N HIS A 164 -4.20 -10.82 5.89
CA HIS A 164 -4.63 -10.66 7.27
C HIS A 164 -5.95 -9.88 7.40
N ILE A 165 -6.24 -9.00 6.44
CA ILE A 165 -7.48 -8.18 6.43
C ILE A 165 -8.59 -8.80 5.57
N ALA A 166 -8.27 -9.79 4.74
CA ALA A 166 -9.22 -10.49 3.88
C ALA A 166 -8.91 -12.00 3.81
N PRO A 167 -8.85 -12.70 4.97
CA PRO A 167 -8.46 -14.10 5.03
C PRO A 167 -9.41 -14.97 4.19
N GLY A 168 -8.84 -15.96 3.49
CA GLY A 168 -9.58 -16.84 2.58
C GLY A 168 -9.97 -16.23 1.23
N ARG A 169 -9.83 -14.90 1.07
CA ARG A 169 -10.07 -14.18 -0.20
C ARG A 169 -8.77 -13.70 -0.84
N LYS A 170 -7.79 -13.36 -0.02
CA LYS A 170 -6.50 -12.81 -0.44
C LYS A 170 -5.36 -13.53 0.28
N SER A 171 -4.23 -13.63 -0.39
CA SER A 171 -3.03 -14.30 0.08
C SER A 171 -1.77 -13.43 -0.01
N ASP A 172 -1.87 -12.24 -0.57
CA ASP A 172 -0.77 -11.29 -0.69
C ASP A 172 -0.48 -10.54 0.63
N PRO A 173 0.78 -10.19 0.93
CA PRO A 173 2.00 -10.46 0.19
C PRO A 173 2.48 -11.92 0.25
N GLY A 174 1.92 -12.75 1.13
CA GLY A 174 2.17 -14.18 1.23
C GLY A 174 3.43 -14.57 2.02
N PRO A 175 3.72 -15.88 2.11
CA PRO A 175 4.75 -16.44 3.00
C PRO A 175 6.19 -16.02 2.64
N GLY A 176 6.43 -15.54 1.41
CA GLY A 176 7.74 -15.00 1.01
C GLY A 176 8.05 -13.61 1.58
N PHE A 177 7.06 -12.94 2.21
CA PHE A 177 7.26 -11.63 2.81
C PHE A 177 7.86 -11.75 4.22
N LEU A 178 9.01 -11.11 4.44
CA LEU A 178 9.77 -11.21 5.68
C LEU A 178 9.27 -10.21 6.74
N TRP A 179 8.17 -10.53 7.41
CA TRP A 179 7.64 -9.73 8.52
C TRP A 179 8.67 -9.43 9.61
N ALA A 180 9.62 -10.35 9.86
CA ALA A 180 10.69 -10.16 10.82
C ALA A 180 11.61 -8.99 10.44
N ALA A 181 11.94 -8.81 9.16
CA ALA A 181 12.77 -7.71 8.67
C ALA A 181 12.07 -6.35 8.89
N VAL A 182 10.77 -6.28 8.55
CA VAL A 182 9.97 -5.04 8.75
C VAL A 182 9.84 -4.72 10.23
N ARG A 183 9.59 -5.72 11.08
CA ARG A 183 9.51 -5.57 12.54
C ARG A 183 10.81 -5.05 13.14
N GLN A 184 11.93 -5.63 12.72
CA GLN A 184 13.25 -5.20 13.17
C GLN A 184 13.57 -3.77 12.70
N GLY A 185 13.29 -3.46 11.43
CA GLY A 185 13.59 -2.15 10.84
C GLY A 185 12.75 -1.01 11.44
N LEU A 186 11.48 -1.26 11.76
CA LEU A 186 10.60 -0.26 12.36
C LEU A 186 10.80 -0.13 13.89
N GLY A 187 11.22 -1.19 14.57
CA GLY A 187 11.31 -1.20 16.03
C GLY A 187 9.96 -1.03 16.75
N TRP A 188 8.85 -1.24 16.03
CA TRP A 188 7.52 -1.11 16.62
C TRP A 188 7.17 -2.31 17.51
N PRO A 189 6.32 -2.13 18.52
CA PRO A 189 5.86 -3.24 19.37
C PRO A 189 5.20 -4.35 18.57
N ASN A 190 5.34 -5.60 19.03
CA ASN A 190 4.75 -6.77 18.35
C ASN A 190 3.25 -6.64 18.10
N ARG A 191 2.50 -6.00 19.00
CA ARG A 191 1.06 -5.76 18.84
C ARG A 191 0.67 -4.94 17.62
N CYS A 192 1.63 -4.24 17.00
CA CYS A 192 1.42 -3.45 15.78
C CYS A 192 1.40 -4.31 14.51
N PHE A 193 1.86 -5.56 14.60
CA PHE A 193 1.99 -6.50 13.49
C PHE A 193 0.91 -7.59 13.56
N PRO A 194 0.65 -8.30 12.45
CA PRO A 194 -0.23 -9.46 12.49
C PRO A 194 0.36 -10.55 13.40
N GLU A 195 -0.53 -11.34 14.00
CA GLU A 195 -0.12 -12.55 14.69
C GLU A 195 0.59 -13.48 13.69
N PRO A 196 1.64 -14.21 14.12
CA PRO A 196 2.24 -15.21 13.26
C PRO A 196 1.17 -16.21 12.80
N THR A 197 1.06 -16.45 11.53
CA THR A 197 0.26 -17.56 11.00
C THR A 197 0.86 -18.88 11.51
N THR A 198 0.13 -19.57 12.38
CA THR A 198 0.48 -20.90 12.88
C THR A 198 0.40 -21.96 11.78
#